data_6334feda7535967cf3e2fe75853c0e69
#
_entry.id   6334feda7535967cf3e2fe75853c0e69
#
_cell.length_a   1.000
_cell.length_b   1.000
_cell.length_c   1.000
_cell.angle_alpha   90.00
_cell.angle_beta   90.00
_cell.angle_gamma   90.00
#
_symmetry.space_group_name_H-M   'P 1'
#
loop_
_entity.id
_entity.type
_entity.pdbx_description
1 polymer ?
#
loop_
_entity_poly.entity_id
_entity_poly.type
_entity_poly.pdbx_seq_one_letter_code
_entity_poly.pdbx_strand_id
1 'polypeptide(L)'
;MNVKDIMTEEVICAEVPGSSDQALNLIITHNVTGLPVIKKGTKELMGIISKTDFSRNPSEGQLALLMTKSVITTTADTDVKDAVKTLLVAGIKRLPVVDGENNIMGIVTSEDLVWKVVSKLDTDEKVTSYMMKSFTAVWKDTPLKVASEIMRLSGSRALLVLDSNAKLYGVLTDTDMLRVA
;
A
#
# COMPACT_ATOMS: atom_id res chain seq x y z
N MET A 1 -4.17 -6.89 -22.24
CA MET A 1 -4.03 -7.62 -20.94
C MET A 1 -5.05 -7.04 -19.99
N ASN A 2 -5.85 -7.90 -19.39
CA ASN A 2 -6.91 -7.47 -18.49
C ASN A 2 -6.54 -7.73 -17.03
N VAL A 3 -7.26 -7.09 -16.12
CA VAL A 3 -7.05 -7.22 -14.66
C VAL A 3 -7.08 -8.67 -14.20
N LYS A 4 -7.99 -9.51 -14.75
CA LYS A 4 -8.06 -10.94 -14.45
C LYS A 4 -6.78 -11.73 -14.73
N ASP A 5 -5.95 -11.26 -15.65
CA ASP A 5 -4.70 -11.95 -16.03
C ASP A 5 -3.59 -11.75 -14.98
N ILE A 6 -3.77 -10.78 -14.08
CA ILE A 6 -2.76 -10.36 -13.09
C ILE A 6 -3.26 -10.31 -11.64
N MET A 7 -4.58 -10.29 -11.41
CA MET A 7 -5.15 -10.19 -10.06
C MET A 7 -4.78 -11.42 -9.21
N THR A 8 -4.83 -11.24 -7.91
CA THR A 8 -4.82 -12.32 -6.93
C THR A 8 -6.26 -12.69 -6.63
N GLU A 9 -6.66 -13.93 -6.90
CA GLU A 9 -8.05 -14.41 -6.75
C GLU A 9 -8.38 -14.83 -5.31
N GLU A 10 -7.40 -15.45 -4.62
CA GLU A 10 -7.54 -15.82 -3.20
C GLU A 10 -7.31 -14.61 -2.31
N VAL A 11 -8.35 -13.77 -2.16
CA VAL A 11 -8.25 -12.52 -1.41
C VAL A 11 -8.48 -12.77 0.07
N ILE A 12 -7.50 -12.38 0.88
CA ILE A 12 -7.66 -12.35 2.33
C ILE A 12 -8.50 -11.13 2.67
N CYS A 13 -9.66 -11.34 3.29
CA CYS A 13 -10.61 -10.30 3.66
C CYS A 13 -10.81 -10.26 5.17
N ALA A 14 -11.05 -9.08 5.70
CA ALA A 14 -11.65 -8.91 7.02
C ALA A 14 -13.18 -8.88 6.89
N GLU A 15 -13.89 -9.18 7.96
CA GLU A 15 -15.36 -9.24 7.95
C GLU A 15 -15.99 -8.20 8.88
N VAL A 16 -17.14 -7.66 8.46
CA VAL A 16 -17.98 -6.83 9.32
C VAL A 16 -19.39 -7.46 9.45
N PRO A 17 -19.94 -7.46 10.69
CA PRO A 17 -19.38 -6.95 11.94
C PRO A 17 -18.17 -7.76 12.42
N GLY A 18 -17.13 -7.05 12.91
CA GLY A 18 -15.88 -7.65 13.37
C GLY A 18 -15.00 -6.62 14.10
N SER A 19 -13.97 -7.09 14.78
CA SER A 19 -13.05 -6.24 15.53
C SER A 19 -11.86 -5.76 14.70
N SER A 20 -11.33 -4.60 15.06
CA SER A 20 -10.09 -4.06 14.51
C SER A 20 -8.90 -4.99 14.74
N ASP A 21 -8.80 -5.62 15.93
CA ASP A 21 -7.72 -6.54 16.28
C ASP A 21 -7.68 -7.78 15.38
N GLN A 22 -8.84 -8.34 15.04
CA GLN A 22 -8.92 -9.46 14.10
C GLN A 22 -8.38 -9.06 12.71
N ALA A 23 -8.77 -7.89 12.22
CA ALA A 23 -8.28 -7.39 10.94
C ALA A 23 -6.77 -7.07 10.97
N LEU A 24 -6.27 -6.51 12.08
CA LEU A 24 -4.84 -6.25 12.28
C LEU A 24 -4.04 -7.56 12.31
N ASN A 25 -4.53 -8.58 13.00
CA ASN A 25 -3.90 -9.89 13.03
C ASN A 25 -3.81 -10.52 11.63
N LEU A 26 -4.85 -10.40 10.81
CA LEU A 26 -4.80 -10.87 9.41
C LEU A 26 -3.71 -10.13 8.62
N ILE A 27 -3.62 -8.80 8.76
CA ILE A 27 -2.59 -7.98 8.12
C ILE A 27 -1.18 -8.42 8.51
N ILE A 28 -0.95 -8.71 9.80
CA ILE A 28 0.35 -9.13 10.32
C ILE A 28 0.67 -10.56 9.86
N THR A 29 -0.24 -11.50 10.05
CA THR A 29 -0.04 -12.92 9.75
C THR A 29 0.24 -13.16 8.27
N HIS A 30 -0.47 -12.45 7.40
CA HIS A 30 -0.31 -12.58 5.95
C HIS A 30 0.69 -11.60 5.35
N ASN A 31 1.36 -10.80 6.18
CA ASN A 31 2.36 -9.80 5.77
C ASN A 31 1.85 -8.87 4.66
N VAL A 32 0.59 -8.45 4.73
CA VAL A 32 -0.02 -7.51 3.79
C VAL A 32 -0.10 -6.10 4.41
N THR A 33 -0.34 -5.09 3.59
CA THR A 33 -0.42 -3.69 4.05
C THR A 33 -1.86 -3.21 4.22
N GLY A 34 -2.85 -4.03 3.86
CA GLY A 34 -4.27 -3.77 4.04
C GLY A 34 -5.12 -4.81 3.34
N LEU A 35 -6.40 -4.85 3.69
CA LEU A 35 -7.38 -5.87 3.29
C LEU A 35 -8.67 -5.24 2.81
N PRO A 36 -9.36 -5.84 1.84
CA PRO A 36 -10.78 -5.63 1.65
C PRO A 36 -11.55 -6.06 2.90
N VAL A 37 -12.65 -5.35 3.19
CA VAL A 37 -13.58 -5.68 4.25
C VAL A 37 -14.89 -6.09 3.60
N ILE A 38 -15.37 -7.29 3.92
CA ILE A 38 -16.59 -7.85 3.36
C ILE A 38 -17.66 -8.01 4.44
N LYS A 39 -18.90 -8.13 4.01
CA LYS A 39 -20.01 -8.46 4.89
C LYS A 39 -19.90 -9.92 5.31
N LYS A 40 -19.98 -10.17 6.60
CA LYS A 40 -19.80 -11.49 7.20
C LYS A 40 -20.67 -12.57 6.54
N GLY A 41 -20.02 -13.67 6.16
CA GLY A 41 -20.70 -14.80 5.52
C GLY A 41 -21.05 -14.58 4.05
N THR A 42 -20.59 -13.48 3.43
CA THR A 42 -20.79 -13.18 2.01
C THR A 42 -19.48 -12.76 1.35
N LYS A 43 -19.53 -12.42 0.06
CA LYS A 43 -18.41 -11.79 -0.66
C LYS A 43 -18.64 -10.29 -0.93
N GLU A 44 -19.72 -9.72 -0.40
CA GLU A 44 -20.09 -8.32 -0.63
C GLU A 44 -19.05 -7.38 -0.03
N LEU A 45 -18.46 -6.53 -0.86
CA LEU A 45 -17.43 -5.55 -0.45
C LEU A 45 -18.09 -4.39 0.34
N MET A 46 -17.66 -4.20 1.59
CA MET A 46 -18.16 -3.17 2.50
C MET A 46 -17.17 -2.02 2.71
N GLY A 47 -15.88 -2.27 2.47
CA GLY A 47 -14.84 -1.29 2.73
C GLY A 47 -13.44 -1.81 2.45
N ILE A 48 -12.45 -1.01 2.84
CA ILE A 48 -11.03 -1.39 2.83
C ILE A 48 -10.37 -0.87 4.10
N ILE A 49 -9.43 -1.65 4.65
CA ILE A 49 -8.66 -1.30 5.85
C ILE A 49 -7.16 -1.44 5.56
N SER A 50 -6.35 -0.54 6.07
CA SER A 50 -4.89 -0.55 5.90
C SER A 50 -4.17 -0.26 7.21
N LYS A 51 -2.86 -0.55 7.28
CA LYS A 51 -2.02 -0.22 8.45
C LYS A 51 -2.11 1.26 8.85
N THR A 52 -2.31 2.16 7.88
CA THR A 52 -2.44 3.59 8.14
C THR A 52 -3.71 3.93 8.92
N ASP A 53 -4.80 3.20 8.70
CA ASP A 53 -6.07 3.46 9.40
C ASP A 53 -5.95 3.11 10.88
N PHE A 54 -5.27 2.01 11.21
CA PHE A 54 -4.93 1.66 12.61
C PHE A 54 -4.04 2.70 13.29
N SER A 55 -3.05 3.23 12.55
CA SER A 55 -2.15 4.25 13.11
C SER A 55 -2.85 5.57 13.41
N ARG A 56 -3.92 5.91 12.65
CA ARG A 56 -4.69 7.14 12.86
C ARG A 56 -5.65 7.05 14.06
N ASN A 57 -6.20 5.87 14.32
CA ASN A 57 -7.17 5.65 15.40
C ASN A 57 -6.85 4.33 16.15
N PRO A 58 -5.76 4.29 16.92
CA PRO A 58 -5.26 3.05 17.51
C PRO A 58 -6.17 2.46 18.60
N SER A 59 -7.07 3.24 19.17
CA SER A 59 -8.00 2.81 20.22
C SER A 59 -9.38 2.38 19.72
N GLU A 60 -9.65 2.48 18.41
CA GLU A 60 -10.95 2.09 17.86
C GLU A 60 -11.03 0.57 17.69
N GLY A 61 -11.94 -0.06 18.42
CA GLY A 61 -12.12 -1.51 18.44
C GLY A 61 -13.04 -2.05 17.34
N GLN A 62 -13.87 -1.20 16.72
CA GLN A 62 -14.84 -1.61 15.71
C GLN A 62 -14.29 -1.40 14.29
N LEU A 63 -14.11 -2.49 13.55
CA LEU A 63 -13.60 -2.44 12.18
C LEU A 63 -14.44 -1.52 11.26
N ALA A 64 -15.75 -1.54 11.39
CA ALA A 64 -16.67 -0.73 10.58
C ALA A 64 -16.51 0.79 10.76
N LEU A 65 -15.89 1.24 11.85
CA LEU A 65 -15.59 2.65 12.12
C LEU A 65 -14.18 3.06 11.64
N LEU A 66 -13.27 2.08 11.53
CA LEU A 66 -11.91 2.31 11.04
C LEU A 66 -11.82 2.26 9.51
N MET A 67 -12.57 1.36 8.87
CA MET A 67 -12.45 1.11 7.44
C MET A 67 -12.88 2.31 6.59
N THR A 68 -12.26 2.47 5.44
CA THR A 68 -12.73 3.37 4.38
C THR A 68 -13.88 2.69 3.64
N LYS A 69 -15.08 3.32 3.65
CA LYS A 69 -16.32 2.78 3.04
C LYS A 69 -16.42 3.06 1.54
N SER A 70 -15.94 4.22 1.10
CA SER A 70 -15.95 4.59 -0.33
C SER A 70 -14.71 3.97 -1.02
N VAL A 71 -14.86 2.72 -1.46
CA VAL A 71 -13.78 1.97 -2.08
C VAL A 71 -13.77 2.20 -3.59
N ILE A 72 -12.61 2.55 -4.12
CA ILE A 72 -12.38 2.55 -5.57
C ILE A 72 -12.10 1.11 -5.98
N THR A 73 -12.90 0.58 -6.89
CA THR A 73 -12.85 -0.80 -7.37
C THR A 73 -12.58 -0.85 -8.87
N THR A 74 -12.35 -2.04 -9.37
CA THR A 74 -12.26 -2.35 -10.81
C THR A 74 -12.96 -3.66 -11.10
N THR A 75 -13.08 -4.01 -12.37
CA THR A 75 -13.64 -5.29 -12.82
C THR A 75 -12.58 -6.18 -13.42
N ALA A 76 -12.85 -7.48 -13.51
CA ALA A 76 -11.94 -8.47 -14.08
C ALA A 76 -11.55 -8.19 -15.54
N ASP A 77 -12.46 -7.60 -16.30
CA ASP A 77 -12.25 -7.32 -17.74
C ASP A 77 -11.68 -5.92 -18.02
N THR A 78 -11.41 -5.11 -16.99
CA THR A 78 -10.75 -3.80 -17.14
C THR A 78 -9.35 -3.97 -17.72
N ASP A 79 -8.95 -3.11 -18.67
CA ASP A 79 -7.57 -3.11 -19.19
C ASP A 79 -6.58 -2.72 -18.08
N VAL A 80 -5.45 -3.40 -18.03
CA VAL A 80 -4.40 -3.17 -17.02
C VAL A 80 -3.91 -1.72 -17.01
N LYS A 81 -3.85 -1.05 -18.17
CA LYS A 81 -3.43 0.37 -18.25
C LYS A 81 -4.41 1.29 -17.54
N ASP A 82 -5.72 1.00 -17.61
CA ASP A 82 -6.74 1.77 -16.93
C ASP A 82 -6.69 1.53 -15.42
N ALA A 83 -6.44 0.29 -14.99
CA ALA A 83 -6.20 -0.02 -13.57
C ALA A 83 -4.95 0.72 -13.02
N VAL A 84 -3.84 0.74 -13.78
CA VAL A 84 -2.64 1.53 -13.43
C VAL A 84 -2.97 3.00 -13.30
N LYS A 85 -3.69 3.58 -14.28
CA LYS A 85 -4.10 4.99 -14.24
C LYS A 85 -4.95 5.29 -13.01
N THR A 86 -5.88 4.41 -12.68
CA THR A 86 -6.74 4.56 -11.49
C THR A 86 -5.93 4.57 -10.21
N LEU A 87 -4.98 3.63 -10.04
CA LEU A 87 -4.09 3.60 -8.87
C LEU A 87 -3.27 4.89 -8.74
N LEU A 88 -2.68 5.37 -9.85
CA LEU A 88 -1.84 6.56 -9.85
C LEU A 88 -2.63 7.84 -9.57
N VAL A 89 -3.77 8.03 -10.23
CA VAL A 89 -4.60 9.24 -10.07
C VAL A 89 -5.21 9.31 -8.68
N ALA A 90 -5.68 8.18 -8.15
CA ALA A 90 -6.25 8.12 -6.81
C ALA A 90 -5.21 8.06 -5.68
N GLY A 91 -3.92 7.88 -5.99
CA GLY A 91 -2.86 7.76 -4.99
C GLY A 91 -3.00 6.52 -4.08
N ILE A 92 -3.64 5.46 -4.59
CA ILE A 92 -3.89 4.22 -3.85
C ILE A 92 -2.96 3.10 -4.33
N LYS A 93 -2.78 2.07 -3.50
CA LYS A 93 -1.85 0.97 -3.79
C LYS A 93 -2.54 -0.34 -4.15
N ARG A 94 -3.87 -0.37 -4.12
CA ARG A 94 -4.64 -1.58 -4.37
C ARG A 94 -6.03 -1.25 -4.88
N LEU A 95 -6.53 -2.12 -5.75
CA LEU A 95 -7.87 -2.08 -6.31
C LEU A 95 -8.54 -3.43 -6.04
N PRO A 96 -9.57 -3.50 -5.20
CA PRO A 96 -10.45 -4.66 -5.18
C PRO A 96 -11.11 -4.85 -6.54
N VAL A 97 -11.13 -6.09 -6.99
CA VAL A 97 -11.80 -6.49 -8.22
C VAL A 97 -13.14 -7.08 -7.86
N VAL A 98 -14.22 -6.51 -8.39
CA VAL A 98 -15.58 -6.90 -8.03
C VAL A 98 -16.39 -7.30 -9.27
N ASP A 99 -17.43 -8.09 -9.05
CA ASP A 99 -18.46 -8.40 -10.05
C ASP A 99 -19.56 -7.33 -10.09
N GLY A 100 -20.60 -7.56 -10.92
CA GLY A 100 -21.74 -6.65 -11.06
C GLY A 100 -22.62 -6.50 -9.81
N GLU A 101 -22.47 -7.38 -8.83
CA GLU A 101 -23.19 -7.36 -7.56
C GLU A 101 -22.32 -6.83 -6.39
N ASN A 102 -21.15 -6.26 -6.70
CA ASN A 102 -20.16 -5.77 -5.73
C ASN A 102 -19.53 -6.89 -4.85
N ASN A 103 -19.51 -8.13 -5.31
CA ASN A 103 -18.80 -9.19 -4.62
C ASN A 103 -17.32 -9.19 -5.00
N ILE A 104 -16.45 -9.40 -4.02
CA ILE A 104 -15.00 -9.50 -4.26
C ILE A 104 -14.68 -10.74 -5.08
N MET A 105 -13.98 -10.55 -6.19
CA MET A 105 -13.46 -11.60 -7.07
C MET A 105 -11.95 -11.72 -7.01
N GLY A 106 -11.28 -10.63 -6.67
CA GLY A 106 -9.82 -10.56 -6.65
C GLY A 106 -9.33 -9.24 -6.11
N ILE A 107 -8.04 -9.06 -6.11
CA ILE A 107 -7.37 -7.81 -5.78
C ILE A 107 -6.17 -7.60 -6.70
N VAL A 108 -5.97 -6.37 -7.17
CA VAL A 108 -4.75 -5.93 -7.87
C VAL A 108 -4.03 -4.90 -7.03
N THR A 109 -2.75 -5.09 -6.85
CA THR A 109 -1.88 -4.19 -6.10
C THR A 109 -0.81 -3.57 -6.98
N SER A 110 -0.18 -2.49 -6.50
CA SER A 110 1.01 -1.93 -7.17
C SER A 110 2.14 -2.94 -7.31
N GLU A 111 2.25 -3.90 -6.39
CA GLU A 111 3.24 -4.98 -6.44
C GLU A 111 2.95 -5.97 -7.58
N ASP A 112 1.68 -6.36 -7.77
CA ASP A 112 1.28 -7.21 -8.91
C ASP A 112 1.64 -6.55 -10.23
N LEU A 113 1.41 -5.24 -10.36
CA LEU A 113 1.75 -4.49 -11.58
C LEU A 113 3.26 -4.46 -11.82
N VAL A 114 4.07 -4.25 -10.79
CA VAL A 114 5.54 -4.27 -10.92
C VAL A 114 6.01 -5.67 -11.32
N TRP A 115 5.59 -6.72 -10.62
CA TRP A 115 6.12 -8.07 -10.83
C TRP A 115 5.52 -8.81 -12.01
N LYS A 116 4.24 -8.58 -12.33
CA LYS A 116 3.53 -9.31 -13.38
C LYS A 116 3.46 -8.56 -14.71
N VAL A 117 3.67 -7.24 -14.70
CA VAL A 117 3.60 -6.39 -15.90
C VAL A 117 4.94 -5.74 -16.20
N VAL A 118 5.42 -4.83 -15.32
CA VAL A 118 6.63 -4.04 -15.60
C VAL A 118 7.86 -4.93 -15.78
N SER A 119 8.03 -5.98 -14.98
CA SER A 119 9.16 -6.91 -15.10
C SER A 119 9.20 -7.69 -16.43
N LYS A 120 8.10 -7.72 -17.16
CA LYS A 120 7.98 -8.42 -18.44
C LYS A 120 7.97 -7.48 -19.65
N LEU A 121 8.09 -6.17 -19.40
CA LEU A 121 8.21 -5.22 -20.52
C LEU A 121 9.56 -5.43 -21.21
N ASP A 122 9.50 -5.64 -22.53
CA ASP A 122 10.68 -5.58 -23.37
C ASP A 122 10.98 -4.10 -23.65
N THR A 123 11.85 -3.51 -22.86
CA THR A 123 12.15 -2.08 -22.92
C THR A 123 13.60 -1.80 -22.49
N ASP A 124 14.27 -0.94 -23.24
CA ASP A 124 15.60 -0.39 -22.92
C ASP A 124 15.52 0.90 -22.08
N GLU A 125 14.33 1.24 -21.58
CA GLU A 125 14.10 2.42 -20.76
C GLU A 125 14.94 2.40 -19.49
N LYS A 126 15.59 3.53 -19.22
CA LYS A 126 16.49 3.65 -18.08
C LYS A 126 15.74 4.15 -16.84
N VAL A 127 16.17 3.70 -15.67
CA VAL A 127 15.62 4.17 -14.37
C VAL A 127 15.65 5.70 -14.24
N THR A 128 16.59 6.37 -14.93
CA THR A 128 16.71 7.84 -14.94
C THR A 128 15.51 8.54 -15.55
N SER A 129 14.71 7.86 -16.38
CA SER A 129 13.47 8.40 -16.96
C SER A 129 12.33 8.43 -15.95
N TYR A 130 12.40 7.59 -14.90
CA TYR A 130 11.31 7.36 -13.95
C TYR A 130 11.64 7.71 -12.51
N MET A 131 12.93 7.79 -12.16
CA MET A 131 13.35 8.09 -10.79
C MET A 131 12.90 9.48 -10.34
N MET A 132 12.57 9.62 -9.07
CA MET A 132 12.41 10.93 -8.45
C MET A 132 13.77 11.64 -8.42
N LYS A 133 13.81 12.89 -8.88
CA LYS A 133 15.02 13.73 -8.87
C LYS A 133 15.14 14.57 -7.60
N SER A 134 14.03 14.74 -6.87
CA SER A 134 13.99 15.41 -5.56
C SER A 134 13.91 14.34 -4.47
N PHE A 135 14.83 14.39 -3.54
CA PHE A 135 14.87 13.47 -2.40
C PHE A 135 15.24 14.25 -1.13
N THR A 136 14.80 13.76 0.01
CA THR A 136 15.18 14.29 1.32
C THR A 136 16.39 13.52 1.83
N ALA A 137 17.42 14.24 2.28
CA ALA A 137 18.62 13.61 2.82
C ALA A 137 18.95 14.16 4.22
N VAL A 138 19.69 13.37 4.98
CA VAL A 138 20.25 13.72 6.28
C VAL A 138 21.70 13.29 6.34
N TRP A 139 22.46 13.86 7.27
CA TRP A 139 23.84 13.44 7.53
C TRP A 139 23.86 12.20 8.41
N LYS A 140 24.90 11.37 8.26
CA LYS A 140 25.08 10.12 9.06
C LYS A 140 25.03 10.36 10.58
N ASP A 141 25.43 11.55 11.03
CA ASP A 141 25.45 11.92 12.44
C ASP A 141 24.18 12.67 12.89
N THR A 142 23.15 12.75 12.03
CA THR A 142 21.86 13.38 12.38
C THR A 142 21.16 12.53 13.45
N PRO A 143 20.74 13.14 14.59
CA PRO A 143 20.00 12.42 15.62
C PRO A 143 18.71 11.80 15.07
N LEU A 144 18.39 10.58 15.49
CA LEU A 144 17.22 9.84 14.99
C LEU A 144 15.90 10.61 15.19
N LYS A 145 15.76 11.32 16.31
CA LYS A 145 14.61 12.20 16.58
C LYS A 145 14.46 13.30 15.51
N VAL A 146 15.56 13.90 15.07
CA VAL A 146 15.55 14.93 14.02
C VAL A 146 15.21 14.30 12.68
N ALA A 147 15.78 13.16 12.36
CA ALA A 147 15.46 12.41 11.13
C ALA A 147 13.97 12.05 11.07
N SER A 148 13.38 11.60 12.18
CA SER A 148 11.95 11.28 12.26
C SER A 148 11.07 12.51 12.01
N GLU A 149 11.45 13.67 12.56
CA GLU A 149 10.71 14.90 12.32
C GLU A 149 10.82 15.39 10.87
N ILE A 150 11.98 15.23 10.25
CA ILE A 150 12.19 15.52 8.83
C ILE A 150 11.30 14.61 7.96
N MET A 151 11.22 13.31 8.25
CA MET A 151 10.29 12.41 7.57
C MET A 151 8.85 12.87 7.68
N ARG A 152 8.42 13.22 8.90
CA ARG A 152 7.06 13.70 9.17
C ARG A 152 6.72 14.96 8.38
N LEU A 153 7.61 15.94 8.38
CA LEU A 153 7.40 17.24 7.72
C LEU A 153 7.47 17.14 6.19
N SER A 154 8.38 16.33 5.67
CA SER A 154 8.54 16.13 4.22
C SER A 154 7.52 15.14 3.62
N GLY A 155 6.81 14.37 4.45
CA GLY A 155 5.98 13.25 4.00
C GLY A 155 6.78 12.10 3.39
N SER A 156 8.10 12.12 3.53
CA SER A 156 8.99 11.08 2.98
C SER A 156 9.04 9.87 3.91
N ARG A 157 8.94 8.67 3.35
CA ARG A 157 9.06 7.41 4.11
C ARG A 157 10.49 6.85 4.11
N ALA A 158 11.39 7.51 3.39
CA ALA A 158 12.79 7.16 3.32
C ALA A 158 13.64 8.42 3.20
N LEU A 159 14.78 8.44 3.88
CA LEU A 159 15.79 9.50 3.80
C LEU A 159 17.09 8.90 3.28
N LEU A 160 17.74 9.59 2.35
CA LEU A 160 19.11 9.28 2.01
C LEU A 160 20.02 9.73 3.16
N VAL A 161 20.95 8.88 3.56
CA VAL A 161 21.95 9.21 4.58
C VAL A 161 23.25 9.48 3.88
N LEU A 162 23.83 10.65 4.12
CA LEU A 162 25.08 11.09 3.50
C LEU A 162 26.21 11.16 4.53
N ASP A 163 27.43 10.87 4.08
CA ASP A 163 28.64 11.07 4.86
C ASP A 163 29.10 12.55 4.81
N SER A 164 30.20 12.88 5.51
CA SER A 164 30.78 14.24 5.54
C SER A 164 31.25 14.77 4.19
N ASN A 165 31.40 13.90 3.20
CA ASN A 165 31.78 14.27 1.82
C ASN A 165 30.56 14.31 0.87
N ALA A 166 29.35 14.32 1.42
CA ALA A 166 28.08 14.26 0.68
C ALA A 166 27.94 13.01 -0.22
N LYS A 167 28.64 11.93 0.08
CA LYS A 167 28.48 10.65 -0.59
C LYS A 167 27.38 9.84 0.08
N LEU A 168 26.65 9.05 -0.69
CA LEU A 168 25.65 8.17 -0.16
C LEU A 168 26.26 7.16 0.81
N TYR A 169 25.81 7.19 2.07
CA TYR A 169 26.22 6.28 3.14
C TYR A 169 25.20 5.17 3.37
N GLY A 170 23.91 5.46 3.18
CA GLY A 170 22.83 4.50 3.37
C GLY A 170 21.45 5.11 3.11
N VAL A 171 20.41 4.34 3.42
CA VAL A 171 19.02 4.76 3.40
C VAL A 171 18.39 4.44 4.75
N LEU A 172 17.66 5.39 5.32
CA LEU A 172 16.92 5.23 6.56
C LEU A 172 15.43 5.27 6.24
N THR A 173 14.68 4.23 6.62
CA THR A 173 13.24 4.14 6.39
C THR A 173 12.46 4.27 7.71
N ASP A 174 11.15 4.54 7.59
CA ASP A 174 10.23 4.54 8.73
C ASP A 174 10.26 3.18 9.49
N THR A 175 10.39 2.07 8.75
CA THR A 175 10.51 0.72 9.32
C THR A 175 11.81 0.54 10.11
N ASP A 176 12.93 1.12 9.66
CA ASP A 176 14.20 1.05 10.40
C ASP A 176 14.12 1.76 11.75
N MET A 177 13.36 2.86 11.80
CA MET A 177 13.15 3.62 13.03
C MET A 177 12.37 2.84 14.09
N LEU A 178 11.52 1.87 13.70
CA LEU A 178 10.78 1.04 14.66
C LEU A 178 11.68 0.11 15.47
N ARG A 179 12.94 -0.10 15.07
CA ARG A 179 13.89 -0.97 15.81
C ARG A 179 14.35 -0.38 17.14
N VAL A 180 14.07 0.89 17.40
CA VAL A 180 14.42 1.57 18.65
C VAL A 180 13.22 1.83 19.57
N ALA A 181 12.01 1.44 19.12
CA ALA A 181 10.77 1.49 19.90
C ALA A 181 10.51 0.15 20.55
#